data_3a48ae358f4375230fe306574c0c7131
#
_entry.id   3a48ae358f4375230fe306574c0c7131
#
_cell.length_a   1.000
_cell.length_b   1.000
_cell.length_c   1.000
_cell.angle_alpha   90.00
_cell.angle_beta   90.00
_cell.angle_gamma   90.00
#
_symmetry.space_group_name_H-M   'P 1'
#
loop_
_entity.id
_entity.type
_entity.pdbx_description
1 polymer ?
#
loop_
_entity_poly.entity_id
_entity_poly.type
_entity_poly.pdbx_seq_one_letter_code
_entity_poly.pdbx_strand_id
1 'polypeptide(L)'
;MKKTYVTSMPNHIGAFLKASKCFSSLGINITRVSYNKAVDSHTLFIDAEGTEEQLKKADIELEKIGYLHSSANSTSVVLIEFCLEDVPGSVTNILTLINDFNFNISYISSQENGTDYQLFKMGLYVEDFDKISIFLKEAERLCKVRVI
;
A
#
# COMPACT_ATOMS: atom_id res chain seq x y z
N MET A 1 -16.47 0.73 -1.09
CA MET A 1 -15.32 0.11 -1.76
C MET A 1 -14.06 0.87 -1.41
N LYS A 2 -13.01 0.19 -1.07
CA LYS A 2 -11.72 0.79 -0.76
C LYS A 2 -10.73 0.57 -1.89
N LYS A 3 -9.91 1.57 -2.16
CA LYS A 3 -8.85 1.47 -3.16
C LYS A 3 -7.58 2.13 -2.62
N THR A 4 -6.46 1.49 -2.87
CA THR A 4 -5.14 2.05 -2.57
C THR A 4 -4.55 2.62 -3.85
N TYR A 5 -4.24 3.91 -3.81
CA TYR A 5 -3.50 4.58 -4.88
C TYR A 5 -2.02 4.60 -4.52
N VAL A 6 -1.21 4.09 -5.42
CA VAL A 6 0.24 4.22 -5.35
C VAL A 6 0.65 5.11 -6.52
N THR A 7 1.14 6.27 -6.19
CA THR A 7 1.40 7.30 -7.19
C THR A 7 2.67 8.07 -6.87
N SER A 8 3.17 8.81 -7.84
CA SER A 8 4.28 9.73 -7.63
C SER A 8 3.78 11.07 -7.13
N MET A 9 4.39 11.59 -6.07
CA MET A 9 4.11 12.93 -5.57
C MET A 9 4.75 13.97 -6.51
N PRO A 10 3.97 14.86 -7.13
CA PRO A 10 4.55 15.97 -7.89
C PRO A 10 5.37 16.88 -6.98
N ASN A 11 6.53 17.33 -7.47
CA ASN A 11 7.47 18.13 -6.68
C ASN A 11 7.13 19.63 -6.76
N HIS A 12 6.02 20.02 -6.16
CA HIS A 12 5.64 21.44 -6.04
C HIS A 12 4.77 21.66 -4.80
N ILE A 13 4.74 22.90 -4.31
CA ILE A 13 3.91 23.29 -3.19
C ILE A 13 2.43 23.10 -3.52
N GLY A 14 1.68 22.49 -2.59
CA GLY A 14 0.25 22.24 -2.74
C GLY A 14 -0.10 21.02 -3.60
N ALA A 15 0.88 20.20 -4.00
CA ALA A 15 0.61 18.99 -4.78
C ALA A 15 -0.39 18.06 -4.10
N PHE A 16 -0.18 17.75 -2.83
CA PHE A 16 -1.10 16.88 -2.09
C PHE A 16 -2.48 17.53 -1.89
N LEU A 17 -2.53 18.84 -1.69
CA LEU A 17 -3.78 19.57 -1.57
C LEU A 17 -4.65 19.40 -2.84
N LYS A 18 -4.05 19.44 -4.01
CA LYS A 18 -4.76 19.22 -5.27
C LYS A 18 -5.37 17.81 -5.33
N ALA A 19 -4.61 16.80 -4.94
CA ALA A 19 -5.12 15.42 -4.88
C ALA A 19 -6.26 15.30 -3.88
N SER A 20 -6.12 15.87 -2.69
CA SER A 20 -7.16 15.86 -1.66
C SER A 20 -8.45 16.52 -2.15
N LYS A 21 -8.36 17.66 -2.83
CA LYS A 21 -9.52 18.32 -3.43
C LYS A 21 -10.19 17.48 -4.51
N CYS A 22 -9.40 16.76 -5.30
CA CYS A 22 -9.91 15.84 -6.30
C CYS A 22 -10.79 14.76 -5.65
N PHE A 23 -10.32 14.12 -4.60
CA PHE A 23 -11.11 13.12 -3.87
C PHE A 23 -12.35 13.71 -3.22
N SER A 24 -12.20 14.83 -2.51
CA SER A 24 -13.33 15.43 -1.79
C SER A 24 -14.42 15.95 -2.73
N SER A 25 -14.07 16.51 -3.88
CA SER A 25 -15.04 16.97 -4.88
C SER A 25 -15.87 15.85 -5.50
N LEU A 26 -15.36 14.62 -5.46
CA LEU A 26 -16.06 13.42 -5.93
C LEU A 26 -16.78 12.68 -4.81
N GLY A 27 -16.75 13.19 -3.57
CA GLY A 27 -17.37 12.54 -2.42
C GLY A 27 -16.59 11.34 -1.89
N ILE A 28 -15.32 11.23 -2.22
CA ILE A 28 -14.44 10.14 -1.80
C ILE A 28 -13.75 10.53 -0.49
N ASN A 29 -13.74 9.60 0.47
CA ASN A 29 -13.04 9.80 1.73
C ASN A 29 -11.63 9.21 1.67
N ILE A 30 -10.65 10.01 2.05
CA ILE A 30 -9.27 9.53 2.25
C ILE A 30 -9.19 8.93 3.64
N THR A 31 -8.89 7.65 3.74
CA THR A 31 -8.83 6.93 5.01
C THR A 31 -7.42 6.80 5.56
N ARG A 32 -6.41 6.84 4.69
CA ARG A 32 -5.01 6.79 5.10
C ARG A 32 -4.12 7.39 4.02
N VAL A 33 -3.05 8.04 4.47
CA VAL A 33 -2.01 8.56 3.60
C VAL A 33 -0.65 8.16 4.17
N SER A 34 0.27 7.77 3.31
CA SER A 34 1.66 7.54 3.69
C SER A 34 2.59 8.13 2.64
N TYR A 35 3.46 9.00 3.09
CA TYR A 35 4.52 9.60 2.29
C TYR A 35 5.69 9.90 3.21
N ASN A 36 6.89 9.45 2.83
CA ASN A 36 8.10 9.71 3.60
C ASN A 36 9.25 10.11 2.69
N LYS A 37 9.46 11.39 2.56
CA LYS A 37 10.50 11.98 1.72
C LYS A 37 11.92 11.54 2.10
N ALA A 38 12.14 11.21 3.36
CA ALA A 38 13.46 10.76 3.83
C ALA A 38 13.81 9.36 3.32
N VAL A 39 12.81 8.55 3.03
CA VAL A 39 12.98 7.19 2.51
C VAL A 39 12.85 7.16 0.99
N ASP A 40 11.80 7.79 0.48
CA ASP A 40 11.48 7.85 -0.94
C ASP A 40 10.76 9.17 -1.22
N SER A 41 11.38 10.04 -2.02
CA SER A 41 10.83 11.35 -2.34
C SER A 41 9.68 11.32 -3.35
N HIS A 42 9.37 10.17 -3.92
CA HIS A 42 8.45 10.04 -5.03
C HIS A 42 7.15 9.33 -4.70
N THR A 43 7.19 8.30 -3.88
CA THR A 43 6.04 7.40 -3.70
C THR A 43 5.07 7.91 -2.65
N LEU A 44 3.83 8.11 -3.08
CA LEU A 44 2.70 8.49 -2.23
C LEU A 44 1.67 7.37 -2.23
N PHE A 45 1.26 6.95 -1.04
CA PHE A 45 0.21 5.95 -0.85
C PHE A 45 -1.04 6.65 -0.30
N ILE A 46 -2.17 6.46 -0.97
CA ILE A 46 -3.46 6.99 -0.53
C ILE A 46 -4.47 5.85 -0.49
N ASP A 47 -5.03 5.60 0.68
CA ASP A 47 -6.19 4.72 0.80
C ASP A 47 -7.44 5.59 0.75
N ALA A 48 -8.33 5.26 -0.17
CA ALA A 48 -9.56 6.00 -0.41
C ALA A 48 -10.77 5.07 -0.39
N GLU A 49 -11.90 5.59 0.07
CA GLU A 49 -13.17 4.87 0.12
C GLU A 49 -14.25 5.64 -0.62
N GLY A 50 -14.89 4.95 -1.56
CA GLY A 50 -15.96 5.49 -2.38
C GLY A 50 -16.62 4.41 -3.21
N THR A 51 -17.57 4.81 -4.06
CA THR A 51 -18.16 3.88 -5.02
C THR A 51 -17.20 3.60 -6.17
N GLU A 52 -17.41 2.50 -6.88
CA GLU A 52 -16.60 2.16 -8.05
C GLU A 52 -16.58 3.30 -9.09
N GLU A 53 -17.73 3.91 -9.33
CA GLU A 53 -17.86 5.03 -10.28
C GLU A 53 -17.07 6.25 -9.82
N GLN A 54 -17.16 6.61 -8.52
CA GLN A 54 -16.39 7.70 -7.95
C GLN A 54 -14.88 7.45 -8.09
N LEU A 55 -14.42 6.24 -7.79
CA LEU A 55 -13.00 5.89 -7.88
C LEU A 55 -12.48 5.91 -9.32
N LYS A 56 -13.30 5.50 -10.29
CA LYS A 56 -12.93 5.61 -11.71
C LYS A 56 -12.80 7.07 -12.15
N LYS A 57 -13.69 7.94 -11.69
CA LYS A 57 -13.57 9.39 -11.94
C LYS A 57 -12.33 9.97 -11.29
N ALA A 58 -12.00 9.53 -10.09
CA ALA A 58 -10.78 9.96 -9.40
C ALA A 58 -9.52 9.58 -10.17
N ASP A 59 -9.45 8.39 -10.75
CA ASP A 59 -8.33 7.96 -11.59
C ASP A 59 -8.07 8.96 -12.73
N ILE A 60 -9.14 9.37 -13.41
CA ILE A 60 -9.05 10.32 -14.52
C ILE A 60 -8.62 11.71 -14.03
N GLU A 61 -9.20 12.21 -12.97
CA GLU A 61 -8.89 13.54 -12.45
C GLU A 61 -7.48 13.63 -11.86
N LEU A 62 -7.02 12.57 -11.18
CA LEU A 62 -5.65 12.50 -10.67
C LEU A 62 -4.63 12.54 -11.81
N GLU A 63 -4.88 11.83 -12.89
CA GLU A 63 -4.01 11.87 -14.07
C GLU A 63 -3.92 13.25 -14.66
N LYS A 64 -5.04 13.97 -14.75
CA LYS A 64 -5.09 15.36 -15.28
C LYS A 64 -4.24 16.34 -14.47
N ILE A 65 -4.13 16.13 -13.16
CA ILE A 65 -3.34 17.02 -12.28
C ILE A 65 -1.91 16.54 -12.05
N GLY A 66 -1.45 15.54 -12.80
CA GLY A 66 -0.07 15.08 -12.81
C GLY A 66 0.25 13.94 -11.86
N TYR A 67 -0.74 13.32 -11.25
CA TYR A 67 -0.55 12.12 -10.46
C TYR A 67 -0.54 10.91 -11.37
N LEU A 68 0.67 10.43 -11.68
CA LEU A 68 0.85 9.23 -12.47
C LEU A 68 0.70 8.02 -11.56
N HIS A 69 -0.35 7.26 -11.74
CA HIS A 69 -0.44 5.95 -11.14
C HIS A 69 -0.04 4.89 -12.17
N SER A 70 0.53 3.80 -11.69
CA SER A 70 1.09 2.74 -12.51
C SER A 70 0.05 1.87 -13.22
N SER A 71 -1.15 2.36 -13.46
CA SER A 71 -2.22 1.62 -14.13
C SER A 71 -1.89 1.18 -15.56
N ALA A 72 -0.90 1.81 -16.17
CA ALA A 72 -0.43 1.44 -17.51
C ALA A 72 0.47 0.18 -17.51
N ASN A 73 1.04 -0.16 -16.37
CA ASN A 73 1.83 -1.37 -16.18
C ASN A 73 1.08 -2.25 -15.20
N SER A 74 0.74 -3.45 -15.60
CA SER A 74 -0.02 -4.46 -14.88
C SER A 74 0.47 -4.83 -13.47
N THR A 75 1.34 -4.02 -12.86
CA THR A 75 1.87 -4.24 -11.52
C THR A 75 0.94 -3.61 -10.49
N SER A 76 0.28 -4.45 -9.71
CA SER A 76 -0.54 -4.00 -8.59
C SER A 76 0.27 -4.06 -7.31
N VAL A 77 0.02 -3.11 -6.41
CA VAL A 77 0.55 -3.19 -5.06
C VAL A 77 -0.53 -3.78 -4.15
N VAL A 78 -0.18 -4.86 -3.47
CA VAL A 78 -1.04 -5.48 -2.47
C VAL A 78 -0.52 -5.08 -1.10
N LEU A 79 -1.38 -4.50 -0.27
CA LEU A 79 -1.06 -4.12 1.10
C LEU A 79 -1.45 -5.27 2.04
N ILE A 80 -0.49 -5.70 2.84
CA ILE A 80 -0.64 -6.81 3.77
C ILE A 80 -0.19 -6.36 5.15
N GLU A 81 -0.98 -6.69 6.16
CA GLU A 81 -0.62 -6.49 7.55
C GLU A 81 -0.25 -7.82 8.17
N PHE A 82 0.95 -7.87 8.76
CA PHE A 82 1.44 -9.01 9.51
C PHE A 82 1.48 -8.66 10.99
N CYS A 83 0.87 -9.48 11.83
CA CYS A 83 0.99 -9.38 13.28
C CYS A 83 2.09 -10.33 13.74
N LEU A 84 3.29 -9.79 13.95
CA LEU A 84 4.46 -10.57 14.30
C LEU A 84 4.71 -10.55 15.82
N GLU A 85 5.17 -11.67 16.37
CA GLU A 85 5.69 -11.66 17.72
C GLU A 85 6.92 -10.75 17.80
N ASP A 86 7.04 -9.97 18.86
CA ASP A 86 8.14 -9.05 19.08
C ASP A 86 9.35 -9.80 19.67
N VAL A 87 9.89 -10.72 18.88
CA VAL A 87 11.05 -11.56 19.24
C VAL A 87 12.07 -11.58 18.09
N PRO A 88 13.34 -11.83 18.38
CA PRO A 88 14.35 -11.95 17.34
C PRO A 88 13.98 -12.99 16.28
N GLY A 89 14.13 -12.65 15.03
CA GLY A 89 13.89 -13.56 13.90
C GLY A 89 12.51 -13.50 13.30
N SER A 90 11.49 -12.93 13.98
CA SER A 90 10.12 -12.85 13.45
C SER A 90 10.05 -12.08 12.13
N VAL A 91 10.67 -10.92 12.07
CA VAL A 91 10.73 -10.11 10.85
C VAL A 91 11.53 -10.83 9.77
N THR A 92 12.66 -11.43 10.15
CA THR A 92 13.52 -12.16 9.21
C THR A 92 12.78 -13.30 8.54
N ASN A 93 11.94 -14.03 9.27
CA ASN A 93 11.16 -15.14 8.72
C ASN A 93 10.19 -14.68 7.63
N ILE A 94 9.50 -13.56 7.86
CA ILE A 94 8.59 -12.99 6.85
C ILE A 94 9.37 -12.46 5.64
N LEU A 95 10.47 -11.77 5.86
CA LEU A 95 11.30 -11.25 4.77
C LEU A 95 11.89 -12.39 3.93
N THR A 96 12.27 -13.49 4.55
CA THR A 96 12.76 -14.68 3.85
C THR A 96 11.66 -15.25 2.94
N LEU A 97 10.44 -15.36 3.45
CA LEU A 97 9.31 -15.85 2.67
C LEU A 97 9.00 -14.92 1.47
N ILE A 98 9.02 -13.61 1.69
CA ILE A 98 8.84 -12.61 0.62
C ILE A 98 9.91 -12.78 -0.45
N ASN A 99 11.16 -12.98 -0.05
CA ASN A 99 12.28 -13.22 -0.97
C ASN A 99 12.11 -14.52 -1.76
N ASP A 100 11.68 -15.59 -1.10
CA ASP A 100 11.47 -16.89 -1.75
C ASP A 100 10.40 -16.82 -2.85
N PHE A 101 9.40 -15.95 -2.67
CA PHE A 101 8.37 -15.69 -3.68
C PHE A 101 8.75 -14.61 -4.70
N ASN A 102 9.94 -14.04 -4.59
CA ASN A 102 10.43 -12.97 -5.47
C ASN A 102 9.53 -11.73 -5.53
N PHE A 103 8.94 -11.35 -4.40
CA PHE A 103 8.19 -10.10 -4.31
C PHE A 103 9.09 -8.93 -4.00
N ASN A 104 8.93 -7.85 -4.74
CA ASN A 104 9.55 -6.57 -4.42
C ASN A 104 8.68 -5.82 -3.42
N ILE A 105 9.32 -5.20 -2.45
CA ILE A 105 8.66 -4.41 -1.42
C ILE A 105 8.56 -2.96 -1.89
N SER A 106 7.34 -2.43 -1.93
CA SER A 106 7.10 -1.03 -2.26
C SER A 106 6.98 -0.14 -1.03
N TYR A 107 6.62 -0.73 0.11
CA TYR A 107 6.31 0.01 1.32
C TYR A 107 6.46 -0.87 2.55
N ILE A 108 7.02 -0.32 3.61
CA ILE A 108 7.09 -0.95 4.93
C ILE A 108 6.77 0.10 5.99
N SER A 109 5.92 -0.27 6.93
CA SER A 109 5.67 0.50 8.14
C SER A 109 5.46 -0.47 9.29
N SER A 110 6.00 -0.16 10.45
CA SER A 110 5.81 -0.99 11.64
C SER A 110 5.46 -0.15 12.85
N GLN A 111 4.69 -0.73 13.75
CA GLN A 111 4.39 -0.13 15.03
C GLN A 111 4.20 -1.22 16.08
N GLU A 112 4.52 -0.90 17.32
CA GLU A 112 4.24 -1.79 18.44
C GLU A 112 2.73 -1.95 18.63
N ASN A 113 2.32 -3.19 18.91
CA ASN A 113 0.94 -3.53 19.24
C ASN A 113 0.91 -4.29 20.57
N GLY A 114 0.85 -3.54 21.68
CA GLY A 114 1.04 -4.08 23.01
C GLY A 114 2.51 -4.38 23.31
N THR A 115 2.79 -5.30 24.22
CA THR A 115 4.14 -5.62 24.67
C THR A 115 4.77 -6.80 23.92
N ASP A 116 3.96 -7.63 23.26
CA ASP A 116 4.40 -8.92 22.73
C ASP A 116 4.37 -9.00 21.21
N TYR A 117 3.75 -8.02 20.54
CA TYR A 117 3.52 -8.05 19.10
C TYR A 117 3.89 -6.74 18.41
N GLN A 118 4.23 -6.86 17.13
CA GLN A 118 4.40 -5.72 16.22
C GLN A 118 3.46 -5.91 15.03
N LEU A 119 2.84 -4.80 14.60
CA LEU A 119 2.10 -4.75 13.35
C LEU A 119 3.02 -4.26 12.24
N PHE A 120 3.26 -5.14 11.27
CA PHE A 120 4.01 -4.82 10.06
C PHE A 120 3.04 -4.66 8.90
N LYS A 121 3.04 -3.48 8.30
CA LYS A 121 2.30 -3.23 7.06
C LYS A 121 3.30 -3.17 5.91
N MET A 122 3.05 -3.97 4.90
CA MET A 122 3.91 -4.03 3.70
C MET A 122 3.07 -3.91 2.45
N GLY A 123 3.58 -3.13 1.49
CA GLY A 123 3.12 -3.16 0.13
C GLY A 123 4.04 -4.03 -0.71
N LEU A 124 3.47 -5.00 -1.40
CA LEU A 124 4.21 -5.89 -2.29
C LEU A 124 3.78 -5.64 -3.73
N TYR A 125 4.75 -5.52 -4.63
CA TYR A 125 4.46 -5.50 -6.06
C TYR A 125 4.10 -6.91 -6.52
N VAL A 126 2.90 -7.06 -7.05
CA VAL A 126 2.36 -8.36 -7.47
C VAL A 126 1.96 -8.30 -8.94
N GLU A 127 2.54 -9.19 -9.73
CA GLU A 127 2.19 -9.38 -11.14
C GLU A 127 1.21 -10.55 -11.32
N ASP A 128 1.35 -11.58 -10.49
CA ASP A 128 0.57 -12.81 -10.51
C ASP A 128 -0.21 -12.98 -9.20
N PHE A 129 -1.53 -12.84 -9.27
CA PHE A 129 -2.40 -12.96 -8.10
C PHE A 129 -2.50 -14.39 -7.56
N ASP A 130 -2.28 -15.40 -8.37
CA ASP A 130 -2.24 -16.79 -7.90
C ASP A 130 -1.04 -16.99 -6.97
N LYS A 131 0.08 -16.38 -7.30
CA LYS A 131 1.29 -16.38 -6.48
C LYS A 131 1.07 -15.75 -5.12
N ILE A 132 0.35 -14.62 -5.05
CA ILE A 132 0.05 -13.97 -3.78
C ILE A 132 -0.85 -14.83 -2.89
N SER A 133 -1.78 -15.56 -3.47
CA SER A 133 -2.66 -16.47 -2.71
C SER A 133 -1.87 -17.60 -2.04
N ILE A 134 -0.90 -18.16 -2.74
CA ILE A 134 -0.01 -19.19 -2.18
C ILE A 134 0.87 -18.59 -1.08
N PHE A 135 1.43 -17.41 -1.32
CA PHE A 135 2.23 -16.68 -0.34
C PHE A 135 1.45 -16.44 0.96
N LEU A 136 0.20 -15.96 0.86
CA LEU A 136 -0.64 -15.69 2.03
C LEU A 136 -0.87 -16.96 2.87
N LYS A 137 -1.09 -18.10 2.24
CA LYS A 137 -1.25 -19.38 2.94
C LYS A 137 0.01 -19.77 3.70
N GLU A 138 1.17 -19.59 3.09
CA GLU A 138 2.45 -19.88 3.75
C GLU A 138 2.72 -18.89 4.89
N ALA A 139 2.40 -17.60 4.70
CA ALA A 139 2.58 -16.58 5.73
C ALA A 139 1.68 -16.83 6.95
N GLU A 140 0.48 -17.34 6.77
CA GLU A 140 -0.44 -17.68 7.85
C GLU A 140 0.11 -18.75 8.79
N ARG A 141 1.05 -19.56 8.35
CA ARG A 141 1.74 -20.53 9.20
C ARG A 141 2.73 -19.88 10.16
N LEU A 142 3.20 -18.67 9.84
CA LEU A 142 4.22 -17.94 10.61
C LEU A 142 3.58 -16.92 11.55
N CYS A 143 2.46 -16.31 11.17
CA CYS A 143 1.84 -15.22 11.91
C CYS A 143 0.41 -14.99 11.46
N LYS A 144 -0.28 -14.05 12.11
CA LYS A 144 -1.58 -13.58 11.64
C LYS A 144 -1.37 -12.63 10.46
N VAL A 145 -2.12 -12.84 9.39
CA VAL A 145 -2.01 -12.09 8.14
C VAL A 145 -3.36 -11.53 7.76
N ARG A 146 -3.38 -10.27 7.33
CA ARG A 146 -4.58 -9.62 6.84
C ARG A 146 -4.25 -8.81 5.60
N VAL A 147 -4.99 -9.02 4.52
CA VAL A 147 -4.94 -8.14 3.36
C VAL A 147 -5.78 -6.89 3.67
N ILE A 148 -5.16 -5.75 3.51
CA ILE A 148 -5.78 -4.47 3.82
C ILE A 148 -6.63 -3.97 2.64
#